data_2b46e24998ec5d40b85f67f087baa114
#
_entry.id   2b46e24998ec5d40b85f67f087baa114
#
_cell.length_a   1.000
_cell.length_b   1.000
_cell.length_c   1.000
_cell.angle_alpha   90.00
_cell.angle_beta   90.00
_cell.angle_gamma   90.00
#
_symmetry.space_group_name_H-M   'P 1'
#
loop_
_entity.id
_entity.type
_entity.pdbx_description
1 polymer ?
#
loop_
_entity_poly.entity_id
_entity_poly.type
_entity_poly.pdbx_seq_one_letter_code
_entity_poly.pdbx_strand_id
1 'polypeptide(L)'
;MSNNKYDEKCRLLIIGDSFVGKTSFLSYYSNGSFNLHYLATAGLELITKDEIIDNKTIRIDLWDTAGNEKFHSLTTGFFKNAEGIMVMFDVTTLTSFENVRNWTESIKTHLSLEANNIPVIIIGNKIDLKEREIKTEDASKYCRELGFKYFETSAKTGENVDLTVKYLVKEVIKKKQFKINDIIIPPGNKDPNEKKHKKEDGCICQII
;
A
#
# COMPACT_ATOMS: atom_id res chain seq x y z
N MET A 1 -5.53 8.93 -31.78
CA MET A 1 -5.73 9.39 -30.38
C MET A 1 -6.43 8.29 -29.66
N SER A 2 -5.77 7.59 -28.74
CA SER A 2 -6.40 6.50 -27.97
C SER A 2 -7.46 7.11 -27.04
N ASN A 3 -8.72 6.76 -27.25
CA ASN A 3 -9.82 7.08 -26.33
C ASN A 3 -9.59 6.29 -25.04
N ASN A 4 -8.68 6.74 -24.19
CA ASN A 4 -8.57 6.19 -22.86
C ASN A 4 -9.83 6.58 -22.08
N LYS A 5 -10.60 5.56 -21.68
CA LYS A 5 -11.85 5.71 -20.90
C LYS A 5 -11.57 6.17 -19.44
N TYR A 6 -10.31 6.33 -19.05
CA TYR A 6 -9.86 6.70 -17.72
C TYR A 6 -8.68 7.70 -17.80
N ASP A 7 -8.53 8.54 -16.78
CA ASP A 7 -7.49 9.56 -16.68
C ASP A 7 -6.17 8.98 -16.18
N GLU A 8 -6.23 8.08 -15.22
CA GLU A 8 -5.07 7.44 -14.60
C GLU A 8 -5.31 5.95 -14.36
N LYS A 9 -4.22 5.19 -14.23
CA LYS A 9 -4.25 3.76 -13.88
C LYS A 9 -3.46 3.53 -12.59
N CYS A 10 -4.00 2.68 -11.70
CA CYS A 10 -3.40 2.33 -10.43
C CYS A 10 -3.37 0.80 -10.29
N ARG A 11 -2.20 0.23 -9.97
CA ARG A 11 -2.03 -1.22 -9.78
C ARG A 11 -1.77 -1.51 -8.30
N LEU A 12 -2.71 -2.22 -7.69
CA LEU A 12 -2.66 -2.58 -6.28
C LEU A 12 -2.49 -4.10 -6.13
N LEU A 13 -1.69 -4.48 -5.17
CA LEU A 13 -1.46 -5.88 -4.79
C LEU A 13 -1.98 -6.10 -3.37
N ILE A 14 -2.71 -7.20 -3.14
CA ILE A 14 -3.09 -7.65 -1.80
C ILE A 14 -2.36 -8.94 -1.45
N ILE A 15 -1.73 -8.97 -0.29
CA ILE A 15 -0.98 -10.12 0.24
C ILE A 15 -1.36 -10.37 1.69
N GLY A 16 -0.97 -11.51 2.23
CA GLY A 16 -1.28 -11.96 3.59
C GLY A 16 -1.56 -13.45 3.60
N ASP A 17 -1.70 -14.03 4.76
CA ASP A 17 -1.89 -15.46 4.95
C ASP A 17 -3.14 -16.01 4.24
N SER A 18 -3.21 -17.34 4.12
CA SER A 18 -4.42 -18.01 3.65
C SER A 18 -5.58 -17.73 4.61
N PHE A 19 -6.80 -17.61 4.06
CA PHE A 19 -8.06 -17.46 4.81
C PHE A 19 -8.23 -16.13 5.58
N VAL A 20 -7.32 -15.15 5.49
CA VAL A 20 -7.53 -13.84 6.11
C VAL A 20 -8.62 -13.00 5.42
N GLY A 21 -9.08 -13.42 4.23
CA GLY A 21 -10.20 -12.80 3.52
C GLY A 21 -9.83 -11.85 2.40
N LYS A 22 -8.63 -11.98 1.79
CA LYS A 22 -8.18 -11.15 0.64
C LYS A 22 -9.16 -11.16 -0.52
N THR A 23 -9.48 -12.34 -1.02
CA THR A 23 -10.45 -12.54 -2.12
C THR A 23 -11.83 -12.01 -1.77
N SER A 24 -12.29 -12.27 -0.54
CA SER A 24 -13.60 -11.76 -0.09
C SER A 24 -13.62 -10.23 -0.02
N PHE A 25 -12.54 -9.61 0.41
CA PHE A 25 -12.38 -8.16 0.45
C PHE A 25 -12.44 -7.57 -0.99
N LEU A 26 -11.70 -8.14 -1.92
CA LEU A 26 -11.69 -7.68 -3.31
C LEU A 26 -13.01 -7.94 -4.02
N SER A 27 -13.65 -9.08 -3.75
CA SER A 27 -14.99 -9.40 -4.27
C SER A 27 -16.03 -8.39 -3.75
N TYR A 28 -15.99 -8.05 -2.47
CA TYR A 28 -16.87 -7.04 -1.92
C TYR A 28 -16.60 -5.66 -2.55
N TYR A 29 -15.36 -5.25 -2.65
CA TYR A 29 -14.98 -3.99 -3.28
C TYR A 29 -15.48 -3.90 -4.72
N SER A 30 -15.36 -4.98 -5.50
CA SER A 30 -15.78 -5.03 -6.90
C SER A 30 -17.29 -5.05 -7.07
N ASN A 31 -17.99 -5.91 -6.35
CA ASN A 31 -19.37 -6.30 -6.62
C ASN A 31 -20.36 -5.82 -5.54
N GLY A 32 -19.89 -5.27 -4.42
CA GLY A 32 -20.72 -4.87 -3.28
C GLY A 32 -21.36 -6.05 -2.55
N SER A 33 -20.83 -7.28 -2.73
CA SER A 33 -21.39 -8.48 -2.13
C SER A 33 -20.35 -9.44 -1.59
N PHE A 34 -20.70 -10.11 -0.50
CA PHE A 34 -19.88 -11.16 0.11
C PHE A 34 -20.38 -12.54 -0.32
N ASN A 35 -19.47 -13.39 -0.78
CA ASN A 35 -19.79 -14.77 -1.16
C ASN A 35 -19.36 -15.74 -0.05
N LEU A 36 -20.32 -16.48 0.50
CA LEU A 36 -20.07 -17.51 1.53
C LEU A 36 -19.39 -18.76 0.99
N HIS A 37 -19.55 -19.06 -0.30
CA HIS A 37 -18.99 -20.23 -0.96
C HIS A 37 -17.58 -19.92 -1.49
N TYR A 38 -16.63 -19.72 -0.58
CA TYR A 38 -15.25 -19.47 -0.94
C TYR A 38 -14.51 -20.78 -1.22
N LEU A 39 -14.00 -20.92 -2.45
CA LEU A 39 -12.94 -21.87 -2.79
C LEU A 39 -11.60 -21.16 -2.67
N ALA A 40 -10.60 -21.84 -2.10
CA ALA A 40 -9.25 -21.27 -1.96
C ALA A 40 -8.75 -20.76 -3.32
N THR A 41 -8.23 -19.54 -3.35
CA THR A 41 -7.70 -18.93 -4.57
C THR A 41 -6.53 -19.77 -5.09
N ALA A 42 -6.66 -20.29 -6.30
CA ALA A 42 -5.61 -21.04 -6.98
C ALA A 42 -4.85 -20.09 -7.92
N GLY A 43 -3.77 -19.49 -7.43
CA GLY A 43 -2.92 -18.63 -8.23
C GLY A 43 -3.13 -17.12 -8.02
N LEU A 44 -3.17 -16.38 -9.11
CA LEU A 44 -3.32 -14.93 -9.15
C LEU A 44 -4.57 -14.56 -9.96
N GLU A 45 -5.40 -13.69 -9.40
CA GLU A 45 -6.58 -13.16 -10.09
C GLU A 45 -6.47 -11.64 -10.23
N LEU A 46 -6.88 -11.11 -11.37
CA LEU A 46 -6.93 -9.68 -11.64
C LEU A 46 -8.39 -9.21 -11.65
N ILE A 47 -8.69 -8.26 -10.78
CA ILE A 47 -9.95 -7.53 -10.75
C ILE A 47 -9.69 -6.10 -11.21
N THR A 48 -10.49 -5.60 -12.16
CA THR A 48 -10.37 -4.22 -12.64
C THR A 48 -11.66 -3.45 -12.34
N LYS A 49 -11.53 -2.27 -11.73
CA LYS A 49 -12.65 -1.37 -11.43
C LYS A 49 -12.27 0.07 -11.78
N ASP A 50 -13.18 0.80 -12.42
CA ASP A 50 -13.04 2.24 -12.66
C ASP A 50 -13.77 2.99 -11.54
N GLU A 51 -13.07 3.91 -10.86
CA GLU A 51 -13.59 4.73 -9.76
C GLU A 51 -13.35 6.21 -10.02
N ILE A 52 -14.28 7.05 -9.56
CA ILE A 52 -14.10 8.52 -9.60
C ILE A 52 -13.48 8.95 -8.27
N ILE A 53 -12.25 9.45 -8.32
CA ILE A 53 -11.50 9.94 -7.16
C ILE A 53 -10.98 11.34 -7.50
N ASP A 54 -11.36 12.34 -6.69
CA ASP A 54 -10.96 13.74 -6.85
C ASP A 54 -11.20 14.27 -8.29
N ASN A 55 -12.41 13.99 -8.84
CA ASN A 55 -12.89 14.35 -10.18
C ASN A 55 -12.09 13.72 -11.35
N LYS A 56 -11.31 12.68 -11.09
CA LYS A 56 -10.63 11.89 -12.13
C LYS A 56 -11.18 10.47 -12.15
N THR A 57 -11.31 9.90 -13.34
CA THR A 57 -11.62 8.47 -13.50
C THR A 57 -10.33 7.68 -13.39
N ILE A 58 -10.21 6.90 -12.32
CA ILE A 58 -9.04 6.07 -12.05
C ILE A 58 -9.38 4.62 -12.34
N ARG A 59 -8.62 3.98 -13.23
CA ARG A 59 -8.68 2.53 -13.41
C ARG A 59 -7.82 1.84 -12.38
N ILE A 60 -8.43 1.05 -11.52
CA ILE A 60 -7.78 0.32 -10.44
C ILE A 60 -7.70 -1.15 -10.82
N ASP A 61 -6.48 -1.63 -11.04
CA ASP A 61 -6.18 -3.06 -11.20
C ASP A 61 -5.77 -3.63 -9.84
N LEU A 62 -6.56 -4.58 -9.34
CA LEU A 62 -6.37 -5.24 -8.06
C LEU A 62 -5.92 -6.68 -8.30
N TRP A 63 -4.74 -7.02 -7.81
CA TRP A 63 -4.18 -8.35 -7.92
C TRP A 63 -4.43 -9.13 -6.62
N ASP A 64 -5.31 -10.16 -6.69
CA ASP A 64 -5.54 -11.12 -5.61
C ASP A 64 -4.48 -12.21 -5.65
N THR A 65 -3.87 -12.50 -4.52
CA THR A 65 -2.87 -13.56 -4.41
C THR A 65 -3.38 -14.72 -3.56
N ALA A 66 -3.05 -15.95 -3.97
CA ALA A 66 -3.18 -17.11 -3.10
C ALA A 66 -2.35 -16.86 -1.83
N GLY A 67 -2.98 -16.98 -0.66
CA GLY A 67 -2.32 -16.74 0.64
C GLY A 67 -1.39 -17.84 1.10
N ASN A 68 -0.82 -18.60 0.16
CA ASN A 68 0.07 -19.70 0.49
C ASN A 68 1.51 -19.19 0.42
N GLU A 69 2.20 -19.17 1.56
CA GLU A 69 3.61 -18.83 1.71
C GLU A 69 4.55 -19.64 0.78
N LYS A 70 4.09 -20.81 0.30
CA LYS A 70 4.82 -21.63 -0.68
C LYS A 70 4.95 -20.99 -2.06
N PHE A 71 4.18 -19.94 -2.36
CA PHE A 71 4.24 -19.20 -3.61
C PHE A 71 5.08 -17.92 -3.54
N HIS A 72 5.96 -17.76 -2.55
CA HIS A 72 6.90 -16.65 -2.48
C HIS A 72 7.69 -16.42 -3.79
N SER A 73 7.97 -17.46 -4.53
CA SER A 73 8.68 -17.35 -5.82
C SER A 73 7.85 -16.74 -6.95
N LEU A 74 6.51 -16.90 -6.92
CA LEU A 74 5.61 -16.30 -7.91
C LEU A 74 5.34 -14.82 -7.59
N THR A 75 5.43 -14.44 -6.32
CA THR A 75 5.11 -13.09 -5.84
C THR A 75 6.14 -12.05 -6.27
N THR A 76 7.41 -12.43 -6.50
CA THR A 76 8.49 -11.51 -6.87
C THR A 76 8.24 -10.72 -8.16
N GLY A 77 7.62 -11.35 -9.17
CA GLY A 77 7.25 -10.69 -10.42
C GLY A 77 6.14 -9.63 -10.25
N PHE A 78 5.24 -9.86 -9.29
CA PHE A 78 4.08 -8.98 -9.05
C PHE A 78 4.43 -7.78 -8.20
N PHE A 79 5.35 -7.94 -7.23
CA PHE A 79 5.87 -6.81 -6.47
C PHE A 79 6.44 -5.71 -7.37
N LYS A 80 7.19 -6.08 -8.43
CA LYS A 80 7.83 -5.12 -9.34
C LYS A 80 6.85 -4.22 -10.09
N ASN A 81 5.61 -4.69 -10.30
CA ASN A 81 4.59 -3.96 -11.03
C ASN A 81 3.55 -3.29 -10.12
N ALA A 82 3.57 -3.56 -8.82
CA ALA A 82 2.67 -2.96 -7.85
C ALA A 82 3.03 -1.49 -7.63
N GLU A 83 2.01 -0.65 -7.55
CA GLU A 83 2.14 0.78 -7.24
C GLU A 83 1.63 1.10 -5.83
N GLY A 84 0.87 0.16 -5.23
CA GLY A 84 0.45 0.17 -3.84
C GLY A 84 0.24 -1.26 -3.35
N ILE A 85 0.49 -1.51 -2.05
CA ILE A 85 0.39 -2.84 -1.45
C ILE A 85 -0.50 -2.80 -0.22
N MET A 86 -1.37 -3.79 -0.11
CA MET A 86 -2.20 -4.10 1.05
C MET A 86 -1.69 -5.39 1.69
N VAL A 87 -1.31 -5.33 2.96
CA VAL A 87 -0.96 -6.52 3.77
C VAL A 87 -2.14 -6.80 4.69
N MET A 88 -2.76 -7.96 4.55
CA MET A 88 -3.97 -8.31 5.29
C MET A 88 -3.74 -9.42 6.30
N PHE A 89 -4.29 -9.25 7.50
CA PHE A 89 -4.40 -10.27 8.52
C PHE A 89 -5.85 -10.39 9.04
N ASP A 90 -6.15 -11.45 9.77
CA ASP A 90 -7.43 -11.71 10.41
C ASP A 90 -7.35 -11.33 11.90
N VAL A 91 -8.22 -10.43 12.37
CA VAL A 91 -8.21 -9.96 13.76
C VAL A 91 -8.57 -11.06 14.78
N THR A 92 -9.06 -12.21 14.31
CA THR A 92 -9.38 -13.38 15.11
C THR A 92 -8.28 -14.45 15.13
N THR A 93 -7.10 -14.16 14.53
CA THR A 93 -6.03 -15.15 14.39
C THR A 93 -4.67 -14.52 14.66
N LEU A 94 -4.12 -14.78 15.85
CA LEU A 94 -2.84 -14.21 16.30
C LEU A 94 -1.70 -14.53 15.33
N THR A 95 -1.63 -15.75 14.83
CA THR A 95 -0.58 -16.17 13.89
C THR A 95 -0.56 -15.29 12.62
N SER A 96 -1.73 -14.97 12.06
CA SER A 96 -1.82 -14.14 10.87
C SER A 96 -1.34 -12.70 11.13
N PHE A 97 -1.53 -12.18 12.34
CA PHE A 97 -1.01 -10.90 12.78
C PHE A 97 0.51 -10.92 12.95
N GLU A 98 1.05 -11.94 13.60
CA GLU A 98 2.50 -12.12 13.74
C GLU A 98 3.20 -12.20 12.38
N ASN A 99 2.58 -12.85 11.40
CA ASN A 99 3.09 -12.97 10.03
C ASN A 99 3.09 -11.65 9.24
N VAL A 100 2.41 -10.59 9.69
CA VAL A 100 2.52 -9.24 9.09
C VAL A 100 3.97 -8.80 8.99
N ARG A 101 4.80 -9.12 9.98
CA ARG A 101 6.23 -8.82 9.95
C ARG A 101 6.93 -9.49 8.79
N ASN A 102 6.71 -10.80 8.59
CA ASN A 102 7.31 -11.56 7.52
C ASN A 102 6.90 -11.02 6.14
N TRP A 103 5.62 -10.64 5.98
CA TRP A 103 5.11 -10.03 4.77
C TRP A 103 5.77 -8.68 4.48
N THR A 104 5.90 -7.83 5.50
CA THR A 104 6.53 -6.50 5.34
C THR A 104 8.03 -6.60 5.09
N GLU A 105 8.74 -7.56 5.68
CA GLU A 105 10.14 -7.86 5.39
C GLU A 105 10.32 -8.39 3.96
N SER A 106 9.42 -9.24 3.49
CA SER A 106 9.40 -9.70 2.09
C SER A 106 9.23 -8.55 1.10
N ILE A 107 8.31 -7.60 1.38
CA ILE A 107 8.16 -6.39 0.57
C ILE A 107 9.48 -5.61 0.53
N LYS A 108 10.12 -5.38 1.67
CA LYS A 108 11.41 -4.65 1.77
C LYS A 108 12.51 -5.30 0.94
N THR A 109 12.60 -6.62 0.99
CA THR A 109 13.62 -7.40 0.28
C THR A 109 13.43 -7.34 -1.24
N HIS A 110 12.19 -7.46 -1.72
CA HIS A 110 11.92 -7.58 -3.14
C HIS A 110 11.76 -6.25 -3.88
N LEU A 111 11.41 -5.18 -3.18
CA LEU A 111 11.13 -3.89 -3.81
C LEU A 111 12.24 -2.86 -3.65
N SER A 112 13.32 -3.14 -2.91
CA SER A 112 14.30 -2.09 -2.56
C SER A 112 13.55 -0.82 -2.16
N LEU A 113 12.82 -0.85 -1.04
CA LEU A 113 11.82 0.17 -0.65
C LEU A 113 12.38 1.61 -0.69
N GLU A 114 13.68 1.77 -0.53
CA GLU A 114 14.37 3.06 -0.66
C GLU A 114 14.30 3.62 -2.08
N ALA A 115 14.34 2.76 -3.10
CA ALA A 115 14.31 3.20 -4.50
C ALA A 115 12.89 3.42 -5.05
N ASN A 116 11.90 2.65 -4.58
CA ASN A 116 10.55 2.69 -5.16
C ASN A 116 9.51 3.41 -4.31
N ASN A 117 9.76 3.58 -3.00
CA ASN A 117 8.88 4.29 -2.05
C ASN A 117 7.37 4.02 -2.29
N ILE A 118 6.99 2.74 -2.45
CA ILE A 118 5.62 2.33 -2.75
C ILE A 118 4.76 2.46 -1.50
N PRO A 119 3.54 3.03 -1.56
CA PRO A 119 2.61 3.04 -0.44
C PRO A 119 2.24 1.63 0.00
N VAL A 120 2.38 1.35 1.28
CA VAL A 120 1.97 0.09 1.92
C VAL A 120 1.02 0.41 3.06
N ILE A 121 -0.07 -0.34 3.15
CA ILE A 121 -1.01 -0.29 4.27
C ILE A 121 -1.20 -1.67 4.88
N ILE A 122 -1.53 -1.72 6.16
CA ILE A 122 -1.87 -2.95 6.88
C ILE A 122 -3.36 -2.97 7.15
N ILE A 123 -4.01 -4.12 6.95
CA ILE A 123 -5.45 -4.30 7.10
C ILE A 123 -5.73 -5.43 8.09
N GLY A 124 -6.39 -5.12 9.20
CA GLY A 124 -7.02 -6.10 10.08
C GLY A 124 -8.45 -6.37 9.62
N ASN A 125 -8.69 -7.55 9.07
CA ASN A 125 -10.00 -7.92 8.50
C ASN A 125 -10.80 -8.77 9.49
N LYS A 126 -12.09 -8.96 9.19
CA LYS A 126 -13.09 -9.74 9.93
C LYS A 126 -13.51 -9.12 11.27
N ILE A 127 -13.56 -7.78 11.33
CA ILE A 127 -13.97 -7.06 12.55
C ILE A 127 -15.44 -7.29 12.95
N ASP A 128 -16.23 -7.92 12.07
CA ASP A 128 -17.60 -8.35 12.33
C ASP A 128 -17.68 -9.57 13.25
N LEU A 129 -16.58 -10.28 13.44
CA LEU A 129 -16.51 -11.45 14.33
C LEU A 129 -16.28 -11.03 15.77
N LYS A 130 -16.93 -11.76 16.71
CA LYS A 130 -16.84 -11.49 18.15
C LYS A 130 -15.57 -12.06 18.80
N GLU A 131 -15.01 -13.09 18.19
CA GLU A 131 -13.86 -13.87 18.66
C GLU A 131 -12.53 -13.15 18.35
N ARG A 132 -12.48 -11.85 18.59
CA ARG A 132 -11.29 -11.03 18.35
C ARG A 132 -10.16 -11.42 19.32
N GLU A 133 -8.99 -11.77 18.77
CA GLU A 133 -7.74 -12.00 19.53
C GLU A 133 -6.85 -10.77 19.57
N ILE A 134 -6.82 -9.98 18.50
CA ILE A 134 -5.94 -8.81 18.35
C ILE A 134 -6.72 -7.53 18.64
N LYS A 135 -6.35 -6.79 19.68
CA LYS A 135 -6.98 -5.51 20.01
C LYS A 135 -6.57 -4.44 18.99
N THR A 136 -7.49 -3.53 18.68
CA THR A 136 -7.28 -2.42 17.74
C THR A 136 -6.07 -1.56 18.13
N GLU A 137 -5.93 -1.29 19.44
CA GLU A 137 -4.84 -0.46 19.98
C GLU A 137 -3.48 -1.12 19.76
N ASP A 138 -3.38 -2.43 20.00
CA ASP A 138 -2.13 -3.21 19.87
C ASP A 138 -1.72 -3.29 18.40
N ALA A 139 -2.67 -3.60 17.49
CA ALA A 139 -2.43 -3.62 16.05
C ALA A 139 -2.02 -2.23 15.53
N SER A 140 -2.74 -1.20 15.94
CA SER A 140 -2.44 0.18 15.52
C SER A 140 -1.07 0.65 16.00
N LYS A 141 -0.69 0.32 17.24
CA LYS A 141 0.63 0.61 17.79
C LYS A 141 1.73 -0.11 17.01
N TYR A 142 1.57 -1.41 16.80
CA TYR A 142 2.52 -2.24 16.07
C TYR A 142 2.74 -1.75 14.63
N CYS A 143 1.66 -1.47 13.89
CA CYS A 143 1.75 -0.97 12.52
C CYS A 143 2.45 0.40 12.46
N ARG A 144 2.23 1.27 13.44
CA ARG A 144 2.89 2.58 13.55
C ARG A 144 4.38 2.43 13.81
N GLU A 145 4.79 1.49 14.65
CA GLU A 145 6.20 1.17 14.90
C GLU A 145 6.91 0.64 13.65
N LEU A 146 6.19 -0.09 12.79
CA LEU A 146 6.68 -0.52 11.49
C LEU A 146 6.66 0.60 10.42
N GLY A 147 6.06 1.76 10.72
CA GLY A 147 5.94 2.89 9.79
C GLY A 147 4.80 2.77 8.77
N PHE A 148 3.80 1.92 9.03
CA PHE A 148 2.68 1.70 8.13
C PHE A 148 1.35 2.23 8.68
N LYS A 149 0.47 2.66 7.77
CA LYS A 149 -0.92 3.00 8.10
C LYS A 149 -1.73 1.73 8.32
N TYR A 150 -2.56 1.73 9.36
CA TYR A 150 -3.43 0.62 9.74
C TYR A 150 -4.90 0.95 9.47
N PHE A 151 -5.65 -0.04 8.98
CA PHE A 151 -7.09 0.00 8.80
C PHE A 151 -7.73 -1.28 9.33
N GLU A 152 -8.95 -1.15 9.86
CA GLU A 152 -9.80 -2.28 10.20
C GLU A 152 -10.95 -2.38 9.22
N THR A 153 -11.26 -3.61 8.78
CA THR A 153 -12.27 -3.86 7.76
C THR A 153 -13.10 -5.11 8.06
N SER A 154 -14.29 -5.14 7.49
CA SER A 154 -15.04 -6.39 7.34
C SER A 154 -15.40 -6.61 5.87
N ALA A 155 -14.79 -7.60 5.26
CA ALA A 155 -15.15 -8.04 3.92
C ALA A 155 -16.59 -8.58 3.85
N LYS A 156 -17.17 -9.00 4.99
CA LYS A 156 -18.54 -9.52 5.07
C LYS A 156 -19.58 -8.42 5.08
N THR A 157 -19.36 -7.36 5.86
CA THR A 157 -20.32 -6.24 5.98
C THR A 157 -20.01 -5.10 5.04
N GLY A 158 -18.79 -5.05 4.47
CA GLY A 158 -18.30 -3.95 3.66
C GLY A 158 -17.70 -2.80 4.45
N GLU A 159 -17.69 -2.91 5.78
CA GLU A 159 -17.16 -1.85 6.64
C GLU A 159 -15.73 -1.50 6.28
N ASN A 160 -15.49 -0.22 6.00
CA ASN A 160 -14.21 0.38 5.62
C ASN A 160 -13.53 -0.20 4.35
N VAL A 161 -14.18 -1.07 3.58
CA VAL A 161 -13.58 -1.67 2.37
C VAL A 161 -13.25 -0.60 1.33
N ASP A 162 -14.26 0.18 0.89
CA ASP A 162 -14.08 1.25 -0.09
C ASP A 162 -13.13 2.36 0.40
N LEU A 163 -13.26 2.74 1.68
CA LEU A 163 -12.41 3.75 2.30
C LEU A 163 -10.94 3.37 2.22
N THR A 164 -10.62 2.11 2.55
CA THR A 164 -9.26 1.60 2.59
C THR A 164 -8.62 1.59 1.20
N VAL A 165 -9.34 1.11 0.18
CA VAL A 165 -8.84 1.09 -1.20
C VAL A 165 -8.65 2.52 -1.71
N LYS A 166 -9.64 3.41 -1.53
CA LYS A 166 -9.57 4.82 -1.95
C LYS A 166 -8.40 5.55 -1.30
N TYR A 167 -8.15 5.29 -0.02
CA TYR A 167 -6.97 5.85 0.67
C TYR A 167 -5.68 5.44 -0.04
N LEU A 168 -5.48 4.15 -0.28
CA LEU A 168 -4.26 3.66 -0.93
C LEU A 168 -4.09 4.21 -2.35
N VAL A 169 -5.17 4.27 -3.13
CA VAL A 169 -5.15 4.85 -4.49
C VAL A 169 -4.72 6.31 -4.44
N LYS A 170 -5.25 7.12 -3.51
CA LYS A 170 -4.85 8.53 -3.35
C LYS A 170 -3.36 8.67 -3.02
N GLU A 171 -2.83 7.84 -2.15
CA GLU A 171 -1.40 7.85 -1.83
C GLU A 171 -0.52 7.46 -3.04
N VAL A 172 -0.98 6.49 -3.86
CA VAL A 172 -0.30 6.12 -5.11
C VAL A 172 -0.28 7.29 -6.10
N ILE A 173 -1.44 7.91 -6.34
CA ILE A 173 -1.56 9.04 -7.27
C ILE A 173 -0.70 10.21 -6.82
N LYS A 174 -0.77 10.56 -5.53
CA LYS A 174 0.05 11.62 -4.94
C LYS A 174 1.55 11.39 -5.20
N LYS A 175 2.03 10.18 -5.01
CA LYS A 175 3.45 9.84 -5.26
C LYS A 175 3.83 9.90 -6.74
N LYS A 176 2.92 9.52 -7.65
CA LYS A 176 3.15 9.69 -9.09
C LYS A 176 3.33 11.16 -9.47
N GLN A 177 2.50 12.03 -8.91
CA GLN A 177 2.57 13.48 -9.18
C GLN A 177 3.88 14.09 -8.66
N PHE A 178 4.36 13.70 -7.48
CA PHE A 178 5.66 14.15 -6.97
C PHE A 178 6.81 13.74 -7.91
N LYS A 179 6.85 12.47 -8.35
CA LYS A 179 7.88 12.00 -9.29
C LYS A 179 7.88 12.78 -10.61
N ILE A 180 6.71 13.15 -11.12
CA ILE A 180 6.62 13.96 -12.37
C ILE A 180 7.17 15.36 -12.13
N ASN A 181 6.86 16.00 -11.01
CA ASN A 181 7.32 17.34 -10.69
C ASN A 181 8.85 17.39 -10.49
N ASP A 182 9.44 16.37 -9.88
CA ASP A 182 10.90 16.26 -9.70
C ASP A 182 11.65 16.10 -11.04
N ILE A 183 11.00 15.52 -12.06
CA ILE A 183 11.57 15.37 -13.39
C ILE A 183 11.49 16.67 -14.21
N ILE A 184 10.48 17.50 -13.94
CA ILE A 184 10.20 18.74 -14.71
C ILE A 184 11.03 19.93 -14.20
N ILE A 185 11.60 19.89 -13.00
CA ILE A 185 12.53 20.92 -12.52
C ILE A 185 13.93 20.58 -13.06
N PRO A 186 14.44 21.24 -14.12
CA PRO A 186 15.82 21.04 -14.53
C PRO A 186 16.71 21.50 -13.37
N PRO A 187 17.87 20.87 -13.14
CA PRO A 187 18.84 21.35 -12.17
C PRO A 187 19.18 22.78 -12.58
N GLY A 188 18.83 23.74 -11.71
CA GLY A 188 19.05 25.14 -11.97
C GLY A 188 20.49 25.33 -12.43
N ASN A 189 20.69 26.05 -13.57
CA ASN A 189 21.99 26.52 -14.02
C ASN A 189 22.66 27.19 -12.84
N LYS A 190 23.62 26.50 -12.19
CA LYS A 190 24.54 27.18 -11.29
C LYS A 190 25.26 28.21 -12.17
N ASP A 191 24.97 29.47 -11.94
CA ASP A 191 25.68 30.60 -12.57
C ASP A 191 27.19 30.39 -12.30
N PRO A 192 28.03 30.24 -13.37
CA PRO A 192 29.46 30.00 -13.17
C PRO A 192 30.18 31.21 -12.59
N ASN A 193 29.48 32.30 -12.26
CA ASN A 193 30.05 33.57 -11.82
C ASN A 193 29.86 33.89 -10.32
N GLU A 194 29.37 32.98 -9.50
CA GLU A 194 29.40 33.16 -8.02
C GLU A 194 30.82 32.96 -7.49
N LYS A 195 31.72 33.92 -7.91
CA LYS A 195 33.05 34.08 -7.29
C LYS A 195 32.91 34.73 -5.92
N LYS A 196 33.31 33.97 -4.91
CA LYS A 196 34.09 34.36 -3.73
C LYS A 196 33.82 35.76 -3.19
N HIS A 197 33.02 35.86 -2.16
CA HIS A 197 33.33 36.77 -1.05
C HIS A 197 33.59 35.94 0.23
N LYS A 198 34.88 35.61 0.40
CA LYS A 198 35.44 35.38 1.74
C LYS A 198 35.35 36.69 2.50
N LYS A 199 34.68 36.73 3.62
CA LYS A 199 34.96 37.64 4.71
C LYS A 199 35.43 36.80 5.89
N GLU A 200 36.71 36.95 6.15
CA GLU A 200 37.33 36.75 7.45
C GLU A 200 36.73 37.76 8.42
N ASP A 201 36.43 37.30 9.60
CA ASP A 201 36.48 38.05 10.88
C ASP A 201 35.97 37.02 11.92
N GLY A 202 36.92 36.52 12.76
CA GLY A 202 37.24 37.21 13.96
C GLY A 202 36.73 36.35 15.13
N CYS A 203 37.60 35.46 15.58
CA CYS A 203 37.57 34.76 16.86
C CYS A 203 37.37 35.73 18.02
N ILE A 204 36.39 35.48 18.94
CA ILE A 204 36.53 35.85 20.37
C ILE A 204 35.83 34.78 21.22
N CYS A 205 36.63 34.01 21.94
CA CYS A 205 36.24 33.29 23.15
C CYS A 205 36.00 34.26 24.32
N GLN A 206 34.99 33.99 25.16
CA GLN A 206 34.97 34.17 26.62
C GLN A 206 33.67 33.59 27.18
N ILE A 207 33.72 32.46 27.85
CA ILE A 207 33.74 32.13 29.26
C ILE A 207 32.92 33.11 30.13
N ILE A 208 31.77 32.68 30.58
CA ILE A 208 31.34 32.47 31.97
C ILE A 208 30.19 31.47 31.99
#